data_11ade928bae9a86311e0f1a4b1a60dc9
#
_entry.id   11ade928bae9a86311e0f1a4b1a60dc9
#
_cell.length_a   1.000
_cell.length_b   1.000
_cell.length_c   1.000
_cell.angle_alpha   90.00
_cell.angle_beta   90.00
_cell.angle_gamma   90.00
#
_symmetry.space_group_name_H-M   'P 1'
#
loop_
_entity.id
_entity.type
_entity.pdbx_description
1 polymer ?
#
loop_
_entity_poly.entity_id
_entity_poly.type
_entity_poly.pdbx_seq_one_letter_code
_entity_poly.pdbx_strand_id
1 'polypeptide(L)'
;MTDKHNKKYVVALDQGTTSSRAIVFDRDANVVSQAQREFAQFYPQAGWVEHDPMEIWATQSSTLVEALAQASIEHDQVAAIGITNQRETTVVWDRHSGRPIHNAIVWQCRRSAAICAQLKRDGLEDYIRETTGLVTDPYFSGTKLKWILDNVEGARERARNGDLLFGTIDTWLIWKLTEGKVHVTDYTNASRTMLFNIHSLDWDARMLEVLDIPRSMLPEVRNSSEVYGNARIGGVGGGXXXXXXXXXXXXXXXXXXXXXTYGTGCFLLMHTGDKAVKSTHGLLTTIACGPRGEVGYALEGAVFNGGSTVQWLRDELKVINDSFDSEYFATKVKDSNGVYLVPAFTGLGAPYWDPYARGAVFGLTRGVKADHLIRATLESIAYQTRDVLDAMQRDAGERLRALRVDGGAVANNFLMQFQADILGTRVERPVMRETTALGAAYLAGLACGFWSSLDELKSKAVIERVFEPECDEPRREKLYAGWKKAVERTRGWDDGEL
;
A
#
# COMPACT_ATOMS: atom_id res chain seq x y z
N MET A 1 9.67 -37.51 -2.23
CA MET A 1 10.04 -36.79 -0.99
C MET A 1 10.98 -35.66 -1.37
N THR A 2 10.50 -34.40 -1.33
CA THR A 2 11.36 -33.26 -1.57
C THR A 2 12.36 -33.18 -0.41
N ASP A 3 13.60 -33.13 -0.77
CA ASP A 3 14.69 -33.09 0.21
C ASP A 3 14.64 -31.77 0.98
N LYS A 4 14.12 -31.81 2.21
CA LYS A 4 14.02 -30.62 3.05
C LYS A 4 15.37 -29.98 3.35
N HIS A 5 16.47 -30.76 3.22
CA HIS A 5 17.80 -30.25 3.48
C HIS A 5 18.32 -29.32 2.39
N ASN A 6 17.70 -29.34 1.19
CA ASN A 6 18.15 -28.49 0.09
C ASN A 6 17.46 -27.11 0.08
N LYS A 7 16.46 -26.90 0.91
CA LYS A 7 15.72 -25.62 0.94
C LYS A 7 16.50 -24.61 1.78
N LYS A 8 16.98 -23.55 1.12
CA LYS A 8 17.86 -22.56 1.74
C LYS A 8 17.31 -21.15 1.72
N TYR A 9 16.29 -20.88 0.91
CA TYR A 9 15.85 -19.52 0.64
C TYR A 9 14.32 -19.38 0.62
N VAL A 10 13.87 -18.19 0.95
CA VAL A 10 12.47 -17.77 0.74
C VAL A 10 12.52 -16.48 -0.08
N VAL A 11 11.63 -16.36 -1.05
CA VAL A 11 11.56 -15.17 -1.90
C VAL A 11 10.32 -14.36 -1.55
N ALA A 12 10.47 -13.05 -1.45
CA ALA A 12 9.34 -12.14 -1.38
C ALA A 12 9.20 -11.42 -2.71
N LEU A 13 8.00 -11.45 -3.28
CA LEU A 13 7.64 -10.60 -4.40
C LEU A 13 6.94 -9.37 -3.81
N ASP A 14 7.57 -8.23 -3.99
CA ASP A 14 7.07 -6.96 -3.45
C ASP A 14 6.54 -6.15 -4.62
N GLN A 15 5.24 -6.26 -4.85
CA GLN A 15 4.59 -5.61 -5.98
C GLN A 15 4.09 -4.25 -5.56
N GLY A 16 4.94 -3.25 -5.73
CA GLY A 16 4.58 -1.88 -5.37
C GLY A 16 3.75 -1.19 -6.43
N THR A 17 3.45 0.05 -6.16
CA THR A 17 2.66 0.88 -7.09
C THR A 17 3.50 1.34 -8.28
N THR A 18 4.80 1.55 -8.09
CA THR A 18 5.64 2.08 -9.15
C THR A 18 6.67 1.09 -9.67
N SER A 19 6.91 0.01 -8.93
CA SER A 19 7.91 -0.97 -9.35
C SER A 19 7.56 -2.36 -8.82
N SER A 20 8.10 -3.34 -9.54
CA SER A 20 8.07 -4.75 -9.15
C SER A 20 9.43 -5.11 -8.56
N ARG A 21 9.44 -5.86 -7.47
CA ARG A 21 10.68 -6.20 -6.79
C ARG A 21 10.64 -7.64 -6.31
N ALA A 22 11.78 -8.31 -6.37
CA ALA A 22 11.95 -9.65 -5.80
C ALA A 22 13.13 -9.59 -4.84
N ILE A 23 12.94 -10.09 -3.63
CA ILE A 23 13.98 -10.11 -2.60
C ILE A 23 14.11 -11.52 -2.08
N VAL A 24 15.35 -12.03 -2.07
CA VAL A 24 15.65 -13.38 -1.63
C VAL A 24 16.24 -13.30 -0.22
N PHE A 25 15.67 -14.07 0.70
CA PHE A 25 16.14 -14.14 2.10
C PHE A 25 16.68 -15.53 2.39
N ASP A 26 17.78 -15.59 3.15
CA ASP A 26 18.31 -16.87 3.61
C ASP A 26 17.65 -17.24 4.95
N ARG A 27 18.13 -18.34 5.55
CA ARG A 27 17.53 -18.84 6.79
C ARG A 27 17.68 -17.88 7.97
N ASP A 28 18.69 -17.05 7.93
CA ASP A 28 18.89 -16.02 8.98
C ASP A 28 18.16 -14.72 8.64
N ALA A 29 17.31 -14.73 7.59
CA ALA A 29 16.55 -13.59 7.13
C ALA A 29 17.43 -12.44 6.62
N ASN A 30 18.63 -12.76 6.17
CA ASN A 30 19.48 -11.79 5.49
C ASN A 30 19.09 -11.71 4.02
N VAL A 31 19.15 -10.52 3.46
CA VAL A 31 18.92 -10.32 2.03
C VAL A 31 20.14 -10.87 1.27
N VAL A 32 19.91 -11.87 0.44
CA VAL A 32 20.97 -12.52 -0.35
C VAL A 32 21.05 -11.88 -1.73
N SER A 33 19.91 -11.47 -2.26
CA SER A 33 19.82 -10.95 -3.63
C SER A 33 18.52 -10.18 -3.76
N GLN A 34 18.51 -9.23 -4.69
CA GLN A 34 17.25 -8.55 -5.04
C GLN A 34 17.34 -7.97 -6.44
N ALA A 35 16.17 -7.79 -7.04
CA ALA A 35 16.04 -7.17 -8.35
C ALA A 35 14.79 -6.33 -8.36
N GLN A 36 14.79 -5.24 -9.12
CA GLN A 36 13.69 -4.29 -9.17
C GLN A 36 13.55 -3.74 -10.57
N ARG A 37 12.29 -3.54 -11.00
CA ARG A 37 11.99 -2.91 -12.29
C ARG A 37 10.78 -2.01 -12.14
N GLU A 38 10.89 -0.79 -12.63
CA GLU A 38 9.75 0.11 -12.72
C GLU A 38 8.85 -0.30 -13.89
N PHE A 39 7.59 0.05 -13.82
CA PHE A 39 6.65 -0.15 -14.91
C PHE A 39 5.86 1.12 -15.17
N ALA A 40 5.23 1.19 -16.35
CA ALA A 40 4.60 2.42 -16.81
C ALA A 40 3.36 2.76 -15.98
N GLN A 41 3.21 4.06 -15.74
CA GLN A 41 2.03 4.63 -15.09
C GLN A 41 1.23 5.34 -16.17
N PHE A 42 -0.09 5.13 -16.20
CA PHE A 42 -0.93 5.77 -17.21
C PHE A 42 -1.93 6.70 -16.53
N TYR A 43 -2.08 7.90 -17.06
CA TYR A 43 -2.97 8.93 -16.52
C TYR A 43 -3.92 9.39 -17.64
N PRO A 44 -4.93 8.55 -17.99
CA PRO A 44 -5.77 8.84 -19.16
C PRO A 44 -6.58 10.13 -19.05
N GLN A 45 -6.98 10.49 -17.83
CA GLN A 45 -7.72 11.72 -17.56
C GLN A 45 -7.31 12.25 -16.21
N ALA A 46 -7.66 13.48 -15.89
CA ALA A 46 -7.34 14.07 -14.60
C ALA A 46 -7.89 13.20 -13.46
N GLY A 47 -7.04 12.85 -12.54
CA GLY A 47 -7.41 12.00 -11.39
C GLY A 47 -7.52 10.51 -11.69
N TRP A 48 -7.26 10.11 -12.93
CA TRP A 48 -7.29 8.68 -13.29
C TRP A 48 -5.89 8.10 -13.29
N VAL A 49 -5.76 6.86 -12.78
CA VAL A 49 -4.46 6.18 -12.75
C VAL A 49 -4.68 4.73 -13.15
N GLU A 50 -3.88 4.25 -14.10
CA GLU A 50 -3.97 2.87 -14.58
C GLU A 50 -2.60 2.23 -14.70
N HIS A 51 -2.58 0.90 -14.57
CA HIS A 51 -1.41 0.07 -14.87
C HIS A 51 -1.81 -1.02 -15.86
N ASP A 52 -0.82 -1.51 -16.62
CA ASP A 52 -1.02 -2.66 -17.50
C ASP A 52 -0.77 -3.93 -16.70
N PRO A 53 -1.78 -4.79 -16.46
CA PRO A 53 -1.56 -6.00 -15.66
C PRO A 53 -0.54 -6.95 -16.29
N MET A 54 -0.43 -6.96 -17.62
CA MET A 54 0.55 -7.83 -18.28
C MET A 54 1.96 -7.31 -18.04
N GLU A 55 2.15 -5.99 -17.98
CA GLU A 55 3.46 -5.42 -17.65
C GLU A 55 3.83 -5.70 -16.20
N ILE A 56 2.84 -5.62 -15.30
CA ILE A 56 3.07 -5.98 -13.89
C ILE A 56 3.58 -7.42 -13.81
N TRP A 57 2.89 -8.33 -14.50
CA TRP A 57 3.32 -9.73 -14.50
C TRP A 57 4.70 -9.89 -15.12
N ALA A 58 4.95 -9.24 -16.27
CA ALA A 58 6.23 -9.38 -16.96
C ALA A 58 7.38 -8.87 -16.09
N THR A 59 7.21 -7.72 -15.46
CA THR A 59 8.29 -7.17 -14.61
C THR A 59 8.47 -7.98 -13.34
N GLN A 60 7.38 -8.44 -12.73
CA GLN A 60 7.50 -9.20 -11.48
C GLN A 60 8.15 -10.57 -11.74
N SER A 61 7.76 -11.26 -12.81
CA SER A 61 8.37 -12.55 -13.11
C SER A 61 9.84 -12.37 -13.50
N SER A 62 10.15 -11.29 -14.22
CA SER A 62 11.52 -10.98 -14.61
C SER A 62 12.40 -10.71 -13.39
N THR A 63 11.91 -9.96 -12.41
CA THR A 63 12.69 -9.68 -11.19
C THR A 63 12.94 -10.96 -10.40
N LEU A 64 11.97 -11.86 -10.37
CA LEU A 64 12.14 -13.13 -9.67
C LEU A 64 13.27 -13.94 -10.32
N VAL A 65 13.23 -14.08 -11.63
CA VAL A 65 14.27 -14.81 -12.37
C VAL A 65 15.63 -14.15 -12.16
N GLU A 66 15.68 -12.83 -12.25
CA GLU A 66 16.93 -12.09 -12.12
C GLU A 66 17.52 -12.22 -10.71
N ALA A 67 16.68 -12.11 -9.67
CA ALA A 67 17.17 -12.22 -8.30
C ALA A 67 17.76 -13.59 -8.01
N LEU A 68 17.12 -14.64 -8.52
CA LEU A 68 17.63 -16.00 -8.35
C LEU A 68 18.94 -16.20 -9.14
N ALA A 69 19.01 -15.69 -10.36
CA ALA A 69 20.18 -15.84 -11.20
C ALA A 69 21.40 -15.12 -10.62
N GLN A 70 21.20 -13.90 -10.07
CA GLN A 70 22.31 -13.14 -9.50
C GLN A 70 23.03 -13.87 -8.36
N ALA A 71 22.29 -14.68 -7.61
CA ALA A 71 22.86 -15.43 -6.48
C ALA A 71 23.11 -16.90 -6.83
N SER A 72 22.96 -17.28 -8.09
CA SER A 72 23.15 -18.65 -8.56
C SER A 72 22.28 -19.64 -7.79
N ILE A 73 21.03 -19.28 -7.56
CA ILE A 73 20.09 -20.09 -6.79
C ILE A 73 19.26 -20.94 -7.73
N GLU A 74 19.20 -22.25 -7.45
CA GLU A 74 18.36 -23.18 -8.22
C GLU A 74 16.95 -23.23 -7.65
N HIS A 75 15.98 -23.58 -8.49
CA HIS A 75 14.58 -23.63 -8.10
C HIS A 75 14.33 -24.50 -6.88
N ASP A 76 15.02 -25.64 -6.79
CA ASP A 76 14.79 -26.57 -5.69
C ASP A 76 15.34 -26.08 -4.36
N GLN A 77 16.10 -24.99 -4.36
CA GLN A 77 16.61 -24.37 -3.14
C GLN A 77 15.63 -23.35 -2.55
N VAL A 78 14.57 -23.03 -3.28
CA VAL A 78 13.57 -22.05 -2.83
C VAL A 78 12.45 -22.79 -2.12
N ALA A 79 12.26 -22.50 -0.82
CA ALA A 79 11.23 -23.15 -0.02
C ALA A 79 9.85 -22.60 -0.34
N ALA A 80 9.74 -21.27 -0.52
CA ALA A 80 8.46 -20.64 -0.74
C ALA A 80 8.62 -19.27 -1.37
N ILE A 81 7.53 -18.78 -1.96
CA ILE A 81 7.41 -17.43 -2.48
C ILE A 81 6.26 -16.77 -1.72
N GLY A 82 6.55 -15.63 -1.09
CA GLY A 82 5.54 -14.81 -0.45
C GLY A 82 5.28 -13.57 -1.29
N ILE A 83 4.06 -13.06 -1.23
CA ILE A 83 3.66 -11.90 -2.04
C ILE A 83 3.16 -10.80 -1.13
N THR A 84 3.68 -9.58 -1.33
CA THR A 84 3.05 -8.38 -0.79
C THR A 84 2.80 -7.45 -1.98
N ASN A 85 1.73 -6.68 -1.92
CA ASN A 85 1.25 -6.00 -3.12
C ASN A 85 0.69 -4.63 -2.80
N GLN A 86 0.68 -3.77 -3.83
CA GLN A 86 -0.17 -2.58 -3.79
C GLN A 86 -1.61 -3.07 -3.62
N ARG A 87 -2.27 -2.59 -2.58
CA ARG A 87 -3.62 -3.07 -2.27
C ARG A 87 -4.65 -2.34 -3.12
N GLU A 88 -5.89 -2.82 -3.11
CA GLU A 88 -7.09 -2.22 -3.72
C GLU A 88 -7.07 -2.14 -5.25
N THR A 89 -5.92 -2.07 -5.89
CA THR A 89 -5.82 -2.00 -7.34
C THR A 89 -6.57 -3.17 -7.96
N THR A 90 -7.42 -2.88 -8.95
CA THR A 90 -8.47 -3.77 -9.42
C THR A 90 -8.18 -4.27 -10.81
N VAL A 91 -8.17 -5.59 -10.99
CA VAL A 91 -7.96 -6.24 -12.29
C VAL A 91 -9.15 -7.14 -12.58
N VAL A 92 -9.63 -7.10 -13.82
CA VAL A 92 -10.67 -8.05 -14.30
C VAL A 92 -10.12 -8.71 -15.56
N TRP A 93 -10.22 -10.04 -15.60
CA TRP A 93 -9.69 -10.79 -16.74
C TRP A 93 -10.64 -11.91 -17.14
N ASP A 94 -10.48 -12.36 -18.38
CA ASP A 94 -11.24 -13.45 -18.93
C ASP A 94 -10.76 -14.75 -18.31
N ARG A 95 -11.71 -15.52 -17.73
CA ARG A 95 -11.39 -16.78 -17.03
C ARG A 95 -10.72 -17.80 -17.97
N HIS A 96 -11.10 -17.78 -19.24
CA HIS A 96 -10.68 -18.82 -20.20
C HIS A 96 -9.34 -18.49 -20.85
N SER A 97 -9.15 -17.23 -21.25
CA SER A 97 -7.93 -16.81 -21.93
C SER A 97 -6.86 -16.27 -20.98
N GLY A 98 -7.26 -15.84 -19.79
CA GLY A 98 -6.37 -15.17 -18.84
C GLY A 98 -6.05 -13.73 -19.22
N ARG A 99 -6.73 -13.17 -20.22
CA ARG A 99 -6.44 -11.81 -20.67
C ARG A 99 -7.26 -10.77 -19.92
N PRO A 100 -6.60 -9.72 -19.41
CA PRO A 100 -7.35 -8.61 -18.82
C PRO A 100 -8.26 -7.95 -19.84
N ILE A 101 -9.46 -7.54 -19.39
CA ILE A 101 -10.39 -6.86 -20.29
C ILE A 101 -10.22 -5.35 -20.24
N HIS A 102 -9.40 -4.85 -19.33
CA HIS A 102 -9.14 -3.43 -19.12
C HIS A 102 -7.84 -3.30 -18.34
N ASN A 103 -7.18 -2.16 -18.45
CA ASN A 103 -6.03 -1.89 -17.58
C ASN A 103 -6.44 -1.98 -16.11
N ALA A 104 -5.51 -2.31 -15.26
CA ALA A 104 -5.73 -2.29 -13.82
C ALA A 104 -6.06 -0.85 -13.39
N ILE A 105 -7.12 -0.69 -12.61
CA ILE A 105 -7.48 0.61 -12.05
C ILE A 105 -6.81 0.71 -10.70
N VAL A 106 -5.90 1.67 -10.59
CA VAL A 106 -4.99 1.78 -9.45
C VAL A 106 -5.72 2.37 -8.25
N TRP A 107 -5.28 2.00 -7.05
CA TRP A 107 -5.91 2.45 -5.80
C TRP A 107 -6.04 3.97 -5.71
N GLN A 108 -5.16 4.71 -6.36
CA GLN A 108 -5.20 6.18 -6.37
C GLN A 108 -6.26 6.78 -7.29
N CYS A 109 -6.81 5.98 -8.22
CA CYS A 109 -7.69 6.49 -9.28
C CYS A 109 -9.01 6.98 -8.70
N ARG A 110 -9.45 8.14 -9.16
CA ARG A 110 -10.67 8.78 -8.63
C ARG A 110 -11.90 8.59 -9.52
N ARG A 111 -11.78 7.80 -10.61
CA ARG A 111 -12.87 7.73 -11.60
C ARG A 111 -14.19 7.22 -11.04
N SER A 112 -14.17 6.46 -9.97
CA SER A 112 -15.41 5.92 -9.41
C SER A 112 -16.03 6.83 -8.34
N ALA A 113 -15.57 8.08 -8.25
CA ALA A 113 -16.09 9.02 -7.25
C ALA A 113 -17.60 9.22 -7.37
N ALA A 114 -18.14 9.24 -8.59
CA ALA A 114 -19.58 9.39 -8.80
C ALA A 114 -20.36 8.20 -8.23
N ILE A 115 -19.80 6.99 -8.36
CA ILE A 115 -20.43 5.80 -7.77
C ILE A 115 -20.47 5.94 -6.26
N CYS A 116 -19.36 6.41 -5.66
CA CYS A 116 -19.32 6.62 -4.22
C CYS A 116 -20.35 7.68 -3.77
N ALA A 117 -20.46 8.75 -4.54
CA ALA A 117 -21.46 9.79 -4.22
C ALA A 117 -22.87 9.20 -4.25
N GLN A 118 -23.15 8.33 -5.22
CA GLN A 118 -24.47 7.69 -5.29
C GLN A 118 -24.73 6.79 -4.08
N LEU A 119 -23.70 6.02 -3.66
CA LEU A 119 -23.85 5.19 -2.47
C LEU A 119 -24.19 6.03 -1.24
N LYS A 120 -23.58 7.20 -1.12
CA LYS A 120 -23.88 8.11 0.01
C LYS A 120 -25.32 8.63 -0.09
N ARG A 121 -25.77 9.04 -1.28
CA ARG A 121 -27.15 9.51 -1.48
C ARG A 121 -28.16 8.42 -1.18
N ASP A 122 -27.80 7.16 -1.45
CA ASP A 122 -28.67 6.02 -1.17
C ASP A 122 -28.68 5.62 0.30
N GLY A 123 -27.92 6.34 1.15
CA GLY A 123 -27.91 6.11 2.57
C GLY A 123 -27.10 4.93 3.04
N LEU A 124 -26.12 4.48 2.23
CA LEU A 124 -25.37 3.28 2.54
C LEU A 124 -24.07 3.54 3.30
N GLU A 125 -23.74 4.80 3.57
CA GLU A 125 -22.45 5.15 4.17
C GLU A 125 -22.23 4.45 5.52
N ASP A 126 -23.26 4.46 6.39
CA ASP A 126 -23.13 3.82 7.70
C ASP A 126 -23.04 2.31 7.56
N TYR A 127 -23.81 1.72 6.63
CA TYR A 127 -23.74 0.27 6.41
C TYR A 127 -22.34 -0.15 5.98
N ILE A 128 -21.75 0.60 5.04
CA ILE A 128 -20.40 0.31 4.54
C ILE A 128 -19.40 0.42 5.69
N ARG A 129 -19.52 1.47 6.49
CA ARG A 129 -18.62 1.68 7.62
C ARG A 129 -18.70 0.54 8.63
N GLU A 130 -19.91 0.13 9.00
CA GLU A 130 -20.10 -0.92 10.00
C GLU A 130 -19.68 -2.29 9.48
N THR A 131 -19.94 -2.58 8.21
CA THR A 131 -19.75 -3.90 7.64
C THR A 131 -18.31 -4.13 7.18
N THR A 132 -17.74 -3.14 6.49
CA THR A 132 -16.43 -3.30 5.87
C THR A 132 -15.30 -2.60 6.61
N GLY A 133 -15.63 -1.71 7.54
CA GLY A 133 -14.64 -0.91 8.25
C GLY A 133 -14.12 0.27 7.45
N LEU A 134 -14.60 0.45 6.23
CA LEU A 134 -14.05 1.44 5.30
C LEU A 134 -14.97 2.66 5.18
N VAL A 135 -14.41 3.76 4.70
CA VAL A 135 -15.21 4.91 4.29
C VAL A 135 -15.64 4.71 2.84
N THR A 136 -16.68 5.44 2.41
CA THR A 136 -17.17 5.33 1.04
C THR A 136 -16.31 6.24 0.15
N ASP A 137 -15.31 5.65 -0.47
CA ASP A 137 -14.30 6.40 -1.21
C ASP A 137 -13.83 5.57 -2.42
N PRO A 138 -13.48 6.23 -3.53
CA PRO A 138 -13.00 5.50 -4.71
C PRO A 138 -11.67 4.76 -4.51
N TYR A 139 -11.00 4.94 -3.39
CA TYR A 139 -9.79 4.22 -3.04
C TYR A 139 -9.98 2.69 -3.13
N PHE A 140 -11.13 2.19 -2.71
CA PHE A 140 -11.34 0.75 -2.52
C PHE A 140 -11.82 0.07 -3.80
N SER A 141 -11.67 -1.27 -3.87
CA SER A 141 -11.83 -2.00 -5.12
C SER A 141 -13.25 -2.03 -5.67
N GLY A 142 -14.24 -2.11 -4.79
CA GLY A 142 -15.62 -2.43 -5.21
C GLY A 142 -16.19 -1.48 -6.24
N THR A 143 -16.00 -0.17 -6.05
CA THR A 143 -16.55 0.80 -7.01
C THR A 143 -15.74 0.82 -8.31
N LYS A 144 -14.45 0.45 -8.27
CA LYS A 144 -13.65 0.29 -9.48
C LYS A 144 -14.16 -0.90 -10.30
N LEU A 145 -14.47 -1.99 -9.61
CA LEU A 145 -15.00 -3.17 -10.27
C LEU A 145 -16.35 -2.85 -10.93
N LYS A 146 -17.24 -2.17 -10.21
CA LYS A 146 -18.50 -1.74 -10.80
C LYS A 146 -18.27 -0.86 -12.02
N TRP A 147 -17.31 0.07 -11.95
CA TRP A 147 -17.00 0.95 -13.08
C TRP A 147 -16.62 0.13 -14.31
N ILE A 148 -15.76 -0.88 -14.14
CA ILE A 148 -15.36 -1.75 -15.27
C ILE A 148 -16.58 -2.45 -15.86
N LEU A 149 -17.43 -3.04 -15.01
CA LEU A 149 -18.59 -3.76 -15.51
C LEU A 149 -19.59 -2.85 -16.22
N ASP A 150 -19.68 -1.60 -15.76
CA ASP A 150 -20.60 -0.62 -16.37
C ASP A 150 -20.05 -0.02 -17.67
N ASN A 151 -18.73 0.08 -17.81
CA ASN A 151 -18.15 0.88 -18.88
C ASN A 151 -17.40 0.11 -19.97
N VAL A 152 -16.96 -1.12 -19.68
CA VAL A 152 -16.30 -1.94 -20.69
C VAL A 152 -17.36 -2.71 -21.44
N GLU A 153 -17.39 -2.56 -22.78
CA GLU A 153 -18.43 -3.15 -23.61
C GLU A 153 -18.51 -4.66 -23.40
N GLY A 154 -19.72 -5.16 -23.10
CA GLY A 154 -19.97 -6.56 -22.91
C GLY A 154 -19.54 -7.14 -21.59
N ALA A 155 -18.91 -6.35 -20.73
CA ALA A 155 -18.32 -6.87 -19.49
C ALA A 155 -19.39 -7.39 -18.55
N ARG A 156 -20.48 -6.64 -18.37
CA ARG A 156 -21.50 -7.06 -17.39
C ARG A 156 -22.13 -8.38 -17.78
N GLU A 157 -22.42 -8.58 -19.05
CA GLU A 157 -22.99 -9.83 -19.53
C GLU A 157 -22.02 -11.00 -19.35
N ARG A 158 -20.75 -10.78 -19.70
CA ARG A 158 -19.71 -11.80 -19.52
C ARG A 158 -19.54 -12.16 -18.04
N ALA A 159 -19.63 -11.16 -17.17
CA ALA A 159 -19.54 -11.40 -15.73
C ALA A 159 -20.72 -12.27 -15.24
N ARG A 160 -21.92 -11.93 -15.70
CA ARG A 160 -23.10 -12.70 -15.32
C ARG A 160 -23.05 -14.14 -15.81
N ASN A 161 -22.38 -14.35 -16.96
CA ASN A 161 -22.21 -15.69 -17.53
C ASN A 161 -21.11 -16.48 -16.84
N GLY A 162 -20.37 -15.89 -15.91
CA GLY A 162 -19.29 -16.57 -15.21
C GLY A 162 -17.96 -16.58 -15.96
N ASP A 163 -17.81 -15.73 -16.98
CA ASP A 163 -16.62 -15.73 -17.84
C ASP A 163 -15.51 -14.82 -17.36
N LEU A 164 -15.77 -13.98 -16.35
CA LEU A 164 -14.78 -13.01 -15.86
C LEU A 164 -14.40 -13.28 -14.42
N LEU A 165 -13.15 -13.02 -14.11
CA LEU A 165 -12.64 -13.08 -12.74
C LEU A 165 -12.12 -11.71 -12.33
N PHE A 166 -12.24 -11.43 -11.04
CA PHE A 166 -11.73 -10.23 -10.41
C PHE A 166 -10.62 -10.61 -9.44
N GLY A 167 -9.64 -9.72 -9.32
CA GLY A 167 -8.67 -9.82 -8.25
C GLY A 167 -7.99 -8.50 -7.98
N THR A 168 -7.46 -8.37 -6.78
CA THR A 168 -6.45 -7.40 -6.50
C THR A 168 -5.12 -7.97 -7.03
N ILE A 169 -4.03 -7.23 -6.88
CA ILE A 169 -2.79 -7.60 -7.58
C ILE A 169 -2.22 -8.93 -7.06
N ASP A 170 -2.40 -9.22 -5.76
CA ASP A 170 -1.99 -10.52 -5.23
C ASP A 170 -2.68 -11.67 -5.96
N THR A 171 -3.98 -11.53 -6.17
CA THR A 171 -4.77 -12.57 -6.86
C THR A 171 -4.30 -12.73 -8.31
N TRP A 172 -4.06 -11.60 -8.99
CA TRP A 172 -3.56 -11.61 -10.36
C TRP A 172 -2.22 -12.34 -10.45
N LEU A 173 -1.29 -12.02 -9.55
CA LEU A 173 0.03 -12.67 -9.55
C LEU A 173 -0.08 -14.16 -9.24
N ILE A 174 -0.92 -14.54 -8.28
CA ILE A 174 -1.11 -15.94 -7.95
C ILE A 174 -1.71 -16.69 -9.14
N TRP A 175 -2.69 -16.08 -9.81
CA TRP A 175 -3.28 -16.67 -11.01
C TRP A 175 -2.20 -16.93 -12.07
N LYS A 176 -1.35 -15.94 -12.33
CA LYS A 176 -0.27 -16.08 -13.32
C LYS A 176 0.77 -17.09 -12.88
N LEU A 177 1.19 -17.04 -11.62
CA LEU A 177 2.20 -17.98 -11.11
C LEU A 177 1.72 -19.42 -11.15
N THR A 178 0.42 -19.65 -10.99
CA THR A 178 -0.13 -21.01 -10.97
C THR A 178 -0.73 -21.41 -12.32
N GLU A 179 -0.51 -20.62 -13.34
CA GLU A 179 -1.00 -20.90 -14.70
C GLU A 179 -2.52 -21.09 -14.74
N GLY A 180 -3.21 -20.25 -13.99
CA GLY A 180 -4.67 -20.22 -13.97
C GLY A 180 -5.32 -21.25 -13.08
N LYS A 181 -4.57 -21.95 -12.26
CA LYS A 181 -5.13 -23.01 -11.42
C LYS A 181 -5.69 -22.52 -10.10
N VAL A 182 -5.24 -21.36 -9.60
CA VAL A 182 -5.62 -20.87 -8.27
C VAL A 182 -6.12 -19.43 -8.38
N HIS A 183 -7.33 -19.19 -7.87
CA HIS A 183 -7.96 -17.88 -7.83
C HIS A 183 -8.29 -17.57 -6.37
N VAL A 184 -7.36 -16.91 -5.68
CA VAL A 184 -7.41 -16.77 -4.23
C VAL A 184 -6.91 -15.39 -3.83
N THR A 185 -7.40 -14.92 -2.68
CA THR A 185 -6.84 -13.75 -1.99
C THR A 185 -6.76 -14.07 -0.51
N ASP A 186 -6.17 -13.17 0.26
CA ASP A 186 -6.15 -13.35 1.71
C ASP A 186 -7.12 -12.36 2.37
N TYR A 187 -7.30 -12.53 3.69
CA TYR A 187 -8.22 -11.67 4.44
C TYR A 187 -7.80 -10.22 4.41
N THR A 188 -6.50 -9.94 4.42
CA THR A 188 -6.04 -8.54 4.47
C THR A 188 -6.37 -7.81 3.17
N ASN A 189 -6.20 -8.46 2.03
CA ASN A 189 -6.57 -7.85 0.75
C ASN A 189 -8.08 -7.81 0.57
N ALA A 190 -8.79 -8.87 0.98
CA ALA A 190 -10.25 -8.89 0.88
C ALA A 190 -10.87 -7.72 1.62
N SER A 191 -10.32 -7.36 2.78
CA SER A 191 -10.87 -6.27 3.59
C SER A 191 -10.71 -4.89 2.93
N ARG A 192 -9.94 -4.79 1.84
CA ARG A 192 -9.73 -3.52 1.15
C ARG A 192 -10.66 -3.32 -0.04
N THR A 193 -11.60 -4.23 -0.25
CA THR A 193 -12.40 -4.22 -1.46
C THR A 193 -13.73 -3.48 -1.35
N MET A 194 -14.17 -3.18 -0.13
CA MET A 194 -15.52 -2.65 0.14
C MET A 194 -16.60 -3.71 -0.13
N LEU A 195 -16.19 -4.95 -0.39
CA LEU A 195 -17.11 -6.05 -0.67
C LEU A 195 -17.12 -7.11 0.43
N PHE A 196 -16.29 -6.94 1.46
CA PHE A 196 -15.99 -7.98 2.43
C PHE A 196 -16.46 -7.56 3.82
N ASN A 197 -17.22 -8.45 4.46
CA ASN A 197 -17.68 -8.23 5.84
C ASN A 197 -16.56 -8.66 6.78
N ILE A 198 -15.96 -7.69 7.47
CA ILE A 198 -14.80 -7.96 8.32
C ILE A 198 -15.17 -8.66 9.64
N HIS A 199 -16.46 -8.77 9.94
CA HIS A 199 -16.93 -9.46 11.15
C HIS A 199 -17.25 -10.90 10.87
N SER A 200 -17.99 -11.18 9.78
CA SER A 200 -18.32 -12.55 9.40
C SER A 200 -17.21 -13.21 8.59
N LEU A 201 -16.26 -12.43 8.10
CA LEU A 201 -15.12 -12.92 7.32
C LEU A 201 -15.57 -13.62 6.03
N ASP A 202 -16.50 -12.99 5.33
CA ASP A 202 -16.99 -13.47 4.05
C ASP A 202 -17.38 -12.28 3.18
N TRP A 203 -17.52 -12.54 1.88
CA TRP A 203 -18.03 -11.54 0.95
C TRP A 203 -19.43 -11.12 1.39
N ASP A 204 -19.72 -9.82 1.30
CA ASP A 204 -20.98 -9.29 1.82
C ASP A 204 -22.05 -9.29 0.74
N ALA A 205 -23.09 -10.10 0.94
CA ALA A 205 -24.15 -10.27 -0.06
C ALA A 205 -24.83 -8.95 -0.41
N ARG A 206 -25.04 -8.06 0.56
CA ARG A 206 -25.71 -6.78 0.29
C ARG A 206 -24.85 -5.87 -0.58
N MET A 207 -23.54 -5.81 -0.30
CA MET A 207 -22.66 -4.98 -1.13
C MET A 207 -22.57 -5.52 -2.55
N LEU A 208 -22.54 -6.84 -2.71
CA LEU A 208 -22.53 -7.43 -4.06
C LEU A 208 -23.81 -7.07 -4.82
N GLU A 209 -24.95 -7.10 -4.13
CA GLU A 209 -26.23 -6.73 -4.74
C GLU A 209 -26.26 -5.25 -5.12
N VAL A 210 -25.83 -4.38 -4.20
CA VAL A 210 -25.87 -2.94 -4.41
C VAL A 210 -25.01 -2.53 -5.60
N LEU A 211 -23.82 -3.13 -5.72
CA LEU A 211 -22.88 -2.79 -6.79
C LEU A 211 -23.10 -3.67 -8.03
N ASP A 212 -24.01 -4.63 -7.95
CA ASP A 212 -24.34 -5.56 -9.05
C ASP A 212 -23.10 -6.31 -9.51
N ILE A 213 -22.44 -6.98 -8.55
CA ILE A 213 -21.23 -7.76 -8.80
C ILE A 213 -21.57 -9.24 -8.60
N PRO A 214 -21.42 -10.07 -9.63
CA PRO A 214 -21.66 -11.51 -9.47
C PRO A 214 -20.61 -12.14 -8.55
N ARG A 215 -21.07 -12.95 -7.62
CA ARG A 215 -20.18 -13.63 -6.67
C ARG A 215 -19.17 -14.53 -7.38
N SER A 216 -19.53 -15.07 -8.56
CA SER A 216 -18.65 -15.94 -9.32
C SER A 216 -17.34 -15.26 -9.76
N MET A 217 -17.29 -13.92 -9.73
CA MET A 217 -16.08 -13.19 -10.09
C MET A 217 -15.05 -13.17 -8.96
N LEU A 218 -15.47 -13.43 -7.72
CA LEU A 218 -14.65 -13.14 -6.55
C LEU A 218 -13.76 -14.33 -6.20
N PRO A 219 -12.52 -14.05 -5.75
CA PRO A 219 -11.61 -15.14 -5.35
C PRO A 219 -12.04 -15.76 -4.02
N GLU A 220 -11.58 -16.98 -3.81
CA GLU A 220 -11.66 -17.60 -2.48
C GLU A 220 -10.77 -16.81 -1.53
N VAL A 221 -11.23 -16.63 -0.29
CA VAL A 221 -10.47 -15.89 0.72
C VAL A 221 -9.85 -16.88 1.70
N ARG A 222 -8.55 -16.78 1.90
CA ARG A 222 -7.82 -17.72 2.73
C ARG A 222 -6.87 -17.01 3.68
N ASN A 223 -6.33 -17.76 4.62
CA ASN A 223 -5.38 -17.24 5.64
C ASN A 223 -4.15 -16.66 4.96
N SER A 224 -3.57 -15.63 5.57
CA SER A 224 -2.39 -14.96 5.01
C SER A 224 -1.12 -15.82 5.07
N SER A 225 -1.09 -16.84 5.94
CA SER A 225 0.06 -17.75 6.03
C SER A 225 -0.43 -19.16 5.73
N GLU A 226 -0.54 -19.45 4.44
CA GLU A 226 -1.08 -20.72 3.96
C GLU A 226 -0.51 -20.97 2.57
N VAL A 227 -0.25 -22.21 2.24
CA VAL A 227 0.20 -22.56 0.90
C VAL A 227 -1.00 -22.56 -0.04
N TYR A 228 -1.01 -21.66 -1.01
CA TYR A 228 -2.12 -21.52 -1.95
C TYR A 228 -1.96 -22.43 -3.17
N GLY A 229 -0.73 -22.74 -3.55
CA GLY A 229 -0.48 -23.55 -4.74
C GLY A 229 1.00 -23.57 -5.05
N ASN A 230 1.33 -24.07 -6.21
CA ASN A 230 2.71 -24.19 -6.67
C ASN A 230 2.96 -23.23 -7.82
N ALA A 231 4.01 -22.44 -7.69
CA ALA A 231 4.40 -21.46 -8.71
C ALA A 231 5.16 -22.13 -9.85
N ARG A 232 4.93 -21.63 -11.07
CA ARG A 232 5.66 -22.05 -12.26
C ARG A 232 6.15 -20.82 -13.01
N ILE A 233 7.42 -20.81 -13.35
CA ILE A 233 8.05 -19.70 -14.05
C ILE A 233 8.90 -20.27 -15.17
N GLY A 234 8.62 -19.87 -16.38
CA GLY A 234 9.33 -20.37 -17.54
C GLY A 234 9.17 -21.86 -17.79
N GLY A 235 8.03 -22.42 -17.40
CA GLY A 235 7.75 -23.83 -17.61
C GLY A 235 8.34 -24.76 -16.55
N VAL A 236 9.03 -24.20 -15.56
CA VAL A 236 9.63 -25.00 -14.49
C VAL A 236 8.81 -24.85 -13.21
N GLY A 237 8.38 -25.94 -12.63
CA GLY A 237 7.57 -25.94 -11.41
C GLY A 237 8.40 -25.83 -10.15
N GLY A 238 7.84 -25.18 -9.13
CA GLY A 238 8.47 -25.10 -7.82
C GLY A 238 7.74 -24.18 -6.84
N GLY A 239 7.98 -24.46 -5.66
CA GLY A 239 7.64 -23.60 -4.53
C GLY A 239 6.16 -23.32 -4.31
N UNK A 240 5.85 -22.93 -3.07
CA UNK A 240 4.47 -22.67 -2.69
C UNK A 240 4.26 -21.18 -2.59
N UNK A 241 3.29 -20.85 -2.97
CA UNK A 241 3.06 -19.46 -2.90
C UNK A 241 2.27 -19.15 -1.74
N UNK A 242 2.68 -18.46 -1.08
CA UNK A 242 1.90 -17.99 0.05
C UNK A 242 1.63 -16.57 -0.17
N UNK A 243 0.76 -16.29 0.21
CA UNK A 243 0.37 -14.95 -0.02
C UNK A 243 0.62 -14.11 1.12
N UNK A 244 0.74 -13.30 0.84
CA UNK A 244 1.08 -12.45 1.86
C UNK A 244 0.47 -11.22 1.99
N UNK A 245 0.25 -10.98 2.66
CA UNK A 245 -0.38 -9.76 2.82
C UNK A 245 0.48 -8.70 3.29
N UNK A 246 0.16 -7.94 2.95
CA UNK A 246 0.79 -6.81 3.21
C UNK A 246 0.99 -6.40 4.59
N UNK A 247 0.98 -5.82 4.88
CA UNK A 247 1.20 -5.06 5.91
C UNK A 247 1.73 -5.75 7.06
N UNK A 248 1.96 -6.00 6.95
CA UNK A 248 2.27 -6.37 8.03
C UNK A 248 3.20 -6.44 8.95
N UNK A 249 3.25 -6.64 8.97
CA UNK A 249 3.82 -6.82 9.83
C UNK A 249 4.65 -6.80 10.83
N UNK A 250 5.06 -6.86 10.48
CA UNK A 250 6.01 -7.14 11.34
C UNK A 250 5.96 -6.67 12.63
N UNK A 251 6.17 -6.88 13.03
CA UNK A 251 6.64 -6.68 14.14
C UNK A 251 5.93 -5.83 15.13
N UNK A 252 5.15 -5.79 14.98
CA UNK A 252 4.63 -4.93 15.88
C UNK A 252 3.99 -5.59 17.00
N UNK A 253 4.41 -6.18 17.43
CA UNK A 253 3.91 -6.80 18.53
C UNK A 253 3.57 -5.92 19.66
N UNK A 254 3.81 -4.99 19.69
CA UNK A 254 3.44 -4.27 20.82
C UNK A 254 2.29 -3.36 20.49
N UNK A 255 1.57 -3.30 21.25
CA UNK A 255 0.40 -2.54 21.17
C UNK A 255 0.76 -1.07 21.09
N UNK A 256 0.57 -0.47 20.57
CA UNK A 256 0.66 0.86 20.45
C UNK A 256 1.79 1.30 19.55
N UNK A 257 2.01 0.40 18.85
CA UNK A 257 3.07 0.72 17.94
C UNK A 257 2.44 1.11 16.67
N UNK A 258 2.94 2.04 16.18
CA UNK A 258 2.46 2.49 14.93
C UNK A 258 3.62 2.38 14.01
N UNK A 259 3.35 1.96 12.94
CA UNK A 259 4.35 1.88 11.93
C UNK A 259 3.87 2.68 10.80
N UNK A 260 4.66 3.31 10.20
CA UNK A 260 4.43 4.05 9.08
C UNK A 260 5.34 3.53 8.11
N THR A 261 4.76 3.27 6.99
CA THR A 261 5.54 2.85 5.82
C THR A 261 5.52 3.97 4.80
N TYR A 262 6.68 4.41 4.46
CA TYR A 262 6.87 5.54 3.55
C TYR A 262 7.23 4.97 2.17
N GLY A 263 6.23 4.70 1.37
CA GLY A 263 6.43 4.27 -0.02
C GLY A 263 5.84 5.28 -0.98
N THR A 264 5.26 4.81 -2.07
CA THR A 264 4.55 5.68 -3.04
C THR A 264 3.49 6.51 -2.32
N GLY A 265 2.66 5.85 -1.52
CA GLY A 265 1.86 6.51 -0.49
C GLY A 265 2.47 6.18 0.86
N CYS A 266 1.90 6.75 1.91
CA CYS A 266 2.33 6.43 3.27
C CYS A 266 1.17 5.86 4.04
N PHE A 267 1.42 4.81 4.81
CA PHE A 267 0.35 4.11 5.51
C PHE A 267 0.74 3.91 6.97
N LEU A 268 -0.08 4.45 7.86
CA LEU A 268 0.08 4.29 9.29
C LEU A 268 -0.89 3.24 9.79
N LEU A 269 -0.36 2.27 10.51
CA LEU A 269 -1.17 1.18 11.07
C LEU A 269 -0.97 1.09 12.57
N MET A 270 -2.08 0.95 13.29
CA MET A 270 -2.05 0.65 14.71
C MET A 270 -2.84 -0.63 14.94
N HIS A 271 -2.16 -1.68 15.36
CA HIS A 271 -2.78 -2.99 15.59
C HIS A 271 -3.74 -2.91 16.77
N THR A 272 -4.94 -3.44 16.61
CA THR A 272 -5.94 -3.44 17.69
C THR A 272 -6.29 -4.85 18.17
N GLY A 273 -5.56 -5.85 17.69
CA GLY A 273 -5.74 -7.23 18.14
C GLY A 273 -6.97 -7.90 17.57
N ASP A 274 -7.76 -8.51 18.42
CA ASP A 274 -8.95 -9.24 17.97
C ASP A 274 -10.21 -8.38 17.92
N LYS A 275 -10.06 -7.07 18.14
CA LYS A 275 -11.20 -6.13 18.13
C LYS A 275 -11.15 -5.22 16.91
N ALA A 276 -12.28 -5.17 16.17
CA ALA A 276 -12.44 -4.25 15.05
C ALA A 276 -12.90 -2.89 15.61
N VAL A 277 -11.95 -2.03 15.96
CA VAL A 277 -12.24 -0.73 16.56
C VAL A 277 -12.77 0.23 15.50
N LYS A 278 -13.89 0.88 15.77
CA LYS A 278 -14.48 1.85 14.87
C LYS A 278 -13.85 3.23 15.12
N SER A 279 -13.32 3.84 14.05
CA SER A 279 -12.74 5.18 14.14
C SER A 279 -13.83 6.24 14.07
N THR A 280 -13.70 7.32 14.86
CA THR A 280 -14.56 8.49 14.76
C THR A 280 -13.82 9.70 14.18
N HIS A 281 -12.57 9.53 13.75
CA HIS A 281 -11.74 10.63 13.27
C HIS A 281 -11.16 10.37 11.88
N GLY A 282 -11.90 9.64 11.05
CA GLY A 282 -11.54 9.50 9.63
C GLY A 282 -10.54 8.41 9.30
N LEU A 283 -10.30 7.48 10.21
CA LEU A 283 -9.43 6.35 9.93
C LEU A 283 -10.24 5.15 9.46
N LEU A 284 -9.53 4.16 8.95
CA LEU A 284 -10.14 2.91 8.49
C LEU A 284 -9.96 1.83 9.54
N THR A 285 -10.93 0.91 9.61
CA THR A 285 -10.77 -0.35 10.29
C THR A 285 -10.52 -1.40 9.23
N THR A 286 -9.42 -2.13 9.36
CA THR A 286 -9.01 -3.07 8.34
C THR A 286 -8.57 -4.38 8.99
N ILE A 287 -8.48 -5.44 8.18
CA ILE A 287 -7.93 -6.70 8.67
C ILE A 287 -6.42 -6.66 8.46
N ALA A 288 -5.71 -6.95 9.54
CA ALA A 288 -4.28 -7.22 9.51
C ALA A 288 -4.10 -8.70 9.83
N CYS A 289 -2.90 -9.20 9.74
CA CYS A 289 -2.66 -10.59 10.16
C CYS A 289 -1.76 -10.62 11.38
N GLY A 290 -1.97 -11.62 12.21
CA GLY A 290 -1.10 -11.85 13.35
C GLY A 290 0.17 -12.59 12.95
N PRO A 291 1.03 -12.91 13.92
CA PRO A 291 2.33 -13.52 13.61
C PRO A 291 2.27 -14.88 12.96
N ARG A 292 1.10 -15.56 13.01
CA ARG A 292 0.93 -16.84 12.32
C ARG A 292 -0.06 -16.73 11.16
N GLY A 293 -0.33 -15.53 10.71
CA GLY A 293 -1.25 -15.28 9.60
C GLY A 293 -2.72 -15.27 10.00
N GLU A 294 -3.01 -15.41 11.29
CA GLU A 294 -4.38 -15.39 11.76
C GLU A 294 -4.98 -14.00 11.65
N VAL A 295 -6.30 -13.92 11.60
CA VAL A 295 -6.99 -12.63 11.46
C VAL A 295 -6.78 -11.78 12.71
N GLY A 296 -6.37 -10.53 12.48
CA GLY A 296 -6.35 -9.49 13.48
C GLY A 296 -6.88 -8.23 12.86
N TYR A 297 -7.00 -7.16 13.63
CA TYR A 297 -7.54 -5.91 13.15
C TYR A 297 -6.57 -4.76 13.40
N ALA A 298 -6.73 -3.70 12.63
CA ALA A 298 -5.91 -2.50 12.77
C ALA A 298 -6.71 -1.27 12.40
N LEU A 299 -6.35 -0.15 12.99
CA LEU A 299 -6.73 1.17 12.50
C LEU A 299 -5.68 1.61 11.51
N GLU A 300 -6.11 2.18 10.40
CA GLU A 300 -5.19 2.63 9.36
C GLU A 300 -5.53 4.03 8.90
N GLY A 301 -4.48 4.83 8.69
CA GLY A 301 -4.59 6.08 7.98
C GLY A 301 -3.76 6.04 6.72
N ALA A 302 -4.38 6.39 5.59
CA ALA A 302 -3.76 6.34 4.28
C ALA A 302 -3.42 7.74 3.80
N VAL A 303 -2.15 7.95 3.44
CA VAL A 303 -1.67 9.17 2.79
C VAL A 303 -1.39 8.79 1.34
N PHE A 304 -2.14 9.36 0.40
CA PHE A 304 -2.10 8.89 -0.99
C PHE A 304 -0.80 9.22 -1.71
N ASN A 305 -0.19 10.36 -1.39
CA ASN A 305 0.98 10.83 -2.11
C ASN A 305 2.13 11.08 -1.15
N GLY A 306 3.02 10.11 -1.06
CA GLY A 306 4.27 10.20 -0.31
C GLY A 306 5.43 10.26 -1.28
N GLY A 307 6.13 9.15 -1.48
CA GLY A 307 7.23 9.06 -2.42
C GLY A 307 6.86 9.40 -3.85
N SER A 308 5.58 9.20 -4.22
CA SER A 308 5.10 9.58 -5.55
C SER A 308 5.32 11.06 -5.83
N THR A 309 5.30 11.90 -4.80
CA THR A 309 5.52 13.33 -4.97
C THR A 309 6.96 13.63 -5.35
N VAL A 310 7.90 12.89 -4.76
CA VAL A 310 9.31 13.03 -5.12
C VAL A 310 9.54 12.53 -6.54
N GLN A 311 8.87 11.44 -6.93
CA GLN A 311 8.95 10.94 -8.30
C GLN A 311 8.41 11.97 -9.29
N TRP A 312 7.38 12.71 -8.91
CA TRP A 312 6.83 13.78 -9.74
C TRP A 312 7.86 14.89 -9.97
N LEU A 313 8.63 15.26 -8.95
CA LEU A 313 9.73 16.22 -9.11
C LEU A 313 10.75 15.71 -10.12
N ARG A 314 11.03 14.40 -10.10
CA ARG A 314 12.02 13.79 -10.97
C ARG A 314 11.51 13.65 -12.40
N ASP A 315 10.31 13.10 -12.55
CA ASP A 315 9.83 12.63 -13.85
C ASP A 315 9.08 13.69 -14.65
N GLU A 316 8.35 14.57 -13.96
CA GLU A 316 7.50 15.54 -14.64
C GLU A 316 8.08 16.95 -14.59
N LEU A 317 8.44 17.44 -13.42
CA LEU A 317 9.05 18.76 -13.30
C LEU A 317 10.53 18.76 -13.69
N LYS A 318 11.19 17.59 -13.52
CA LYS A 318 12.60 17.41 -13.90
C LYS A 318 13.54 18.38 -13.19
N VAL A 319 13.22 18.66 -11.92
CA VAL A 319 14.09 19.52 -11.09
C VAL A 319 15.11 18.72 -10.29
N ILE A 320 14.96 17.38 -10.28
CA ILE A 320 15.97 16.46 -9.74
C ILE A 320 16.16 15.33 -10.73
N ASN A 321 17.32 14.68 -10.71
CA ASN A 321 17.62 13.55 -11.58
C ASN A 321 17.36 12.22 -10.91
N ASP A 322 17.47 12.18 -9.59
CA ASP A 322 17.33 10.98 -8.78
C ASP A 322 16.58 11.36 -7.51
N SER A 323 15.77 10.44 -7.00
CA SER A 323 15.01 10.72 -5.78
C SER A 323 15.92 11.05 -4.59
N PHE A 324 17.12 10.49 -4.55
CA PHE A 324 18.09 10.82 -3.48
C PHE A 324 18.53 12.28 -3.51
N ASP A 325 18.47 12.92 -4.67
CA ASP A 325 18.88 14.34 -4.79
C ASP A 325 17.96 15.23 -3.97
N SER A 326 16.74 14.79 -3.67
CA SER A 326 15.80 15.64 -2.92
C SER A 326 16.33 16.03 -1.56
N GLU A 327 17.01 15.11 -0.87
CA GLU A 327 17.59 15.41 0.44
C GLU A 327 18.68 16.48 0.30
N TYR A 328 19.55 16.33 -0.69
CA TYR A 328 20.65 17.26 -0.91
C TYR A 328 20.12 18.68 -1.14
N PHE A 329 19.16 18.83 -2.05
CA PHE A 329 18.64 20.16 -2.37
C PHE A 329 17.82 20.76 -1.23
N ALA A 330 17.05 19.91 -0.51
CA ALA A 330 16.26 20.41 0.61
C ALA A 330 17.12 20.98 1.71
N THR A 331 18.34 20.43 1.92
CA THR A 331 19.23 20.89 2.98
C THR A 331 20.04 22.12 2.59
N LYS A 332 19.99 22.54 1.32
CA LYS A 332 20.70 23.75 0.87
C LYS A 332 20.01 25.03 1.31
N VAL A 333 18.75 24.95 1.74
CA VAL A 333 18.01 26.10 2.22
C VAL A 333 17.62 25.87 3.67
N LYS A 334 17.48 26.97 4.41
CA LYS A 334 17.23 26.87 5.86
C LYS A 334 15.78 26.53 6.19
N ASP A 335 14.86 26.79 5.26
CA ASP A 335 13.44 26.51 5.45
C ASP A 335 12.79 26.50 4.06
N SER A 336 11.48 26.36 4.00
CA SER A 336 10.77 26.33 2.72
C SER A 336 10.39 27.73 2.22
N ASN A 337 10.83 28.78 2.92
CA ASN A 337 10.55 30.17 2.56
C ASN A 337 9.06 30.44 2.41
N GLY A 338 8.26 29.87 3.30
CA GLY A 338 6.82 30.07 3.31
C GLY A 338 6.03 29.24 2.30
N VAL A 339 6.72 28.36 1.55
CA VAL A 339 6.05 27.55 0.52
C VAL A 339 5.44 26.30 1.16
N TYR A 340 4.19 26.02 0.80
CA TYR A 340 3.52 24.78 1.13
C TYR A 340 3.07 24.11 -0.16
N LEU A 341 3.39 22.84 -0.32
CA LEU A 341 2.93 22.05 -1.44
C LEU A 341 1.97 20.99 -0.91
N VAL A 342 0.75 20.99 -1.45
CA VAL A 342 -0.25 19.97 -1.09
C VAL A 342 -0.35 19.01 -2.27
N PRO A 343 0.12 17.77 -2.13
CA PRO A 343 0.19 16.86 -3.27
C PRO A 343 -1.09 16.03 -3.42
N ALA A 344 -2.22 16.71 -3.54
CA ALA A 344 -3.51 16.04 -3.70
C ALA A 344 -3.75 15.69 -5.17
N PHE A 345 -2.80 15.01 -5.80
CA PHE A 345 -2.86 14.68 -7.23
C PHE A 345 -4.09 13.84 -7.56
N THR A 346 -4.51 13.00 -6.63
CA THR A 346 -5.66 12.12 -6.79
C THR A 346 -6.61 12.28 -5.59
N GLY A 347 -6.74 13.50 -5.11
CA GLY A 347 -7.55 13.77 -3.93
C GLY A 347 -6.77 13.57 -2.65
N LEU A 348 -7.48 13.66 -1.55
CA LEU A 348 -6.91 13.50 -0.20
C LEU A 348 -7.47 12.25 0.46
N GLY A 349 -6.57 11.47 1.07
CA GLY A 349 -6.96 10.34 1.89
C GLY A 349 -7.29 10.77 3.32
N ALA A 350 -6.92 9.91 4.29
CA ALA A 350 -7.23 10.18 5.70
C ALA A 350 -6.59 11.47 6.17
N PRO A 351 -7.23 12.22 7.02
CA PRO A 351 -8.59 12.05 7.54
C PRO A 351 -9.66 12.77 6.72
N TYR A 352 -9.29 13.37 5.60
CA TYR A 352 -10.16 14.28 4.83
C TYR A 352 -11.13 13.55 3.91
N TRP A 353 -10.67 12.48 3.26
CA TRP A 353 -11.46 11.67 2.31
C TRP A 353 -12.17 12.53 1.27
N ASP A 354 -11.38 13.41 0.63
CA ASP A 354 -11.89 14.33 -0.38
C ASP A 354 -11.38 13.90 -1.76
N PRO A 355 -12.21 13.23 -2.57
CA PRO A 355 -11.76 12.79 -3.90
C PRO A 355 -11.68 13.92 -4.90
N TYR A 356 -12.19 15.10 -4.55
CA TYR A 356 -12.25 16.25 -5.45
C TYR A 356 -11.15 17.28 -5.20
N ALA A 357 -10.36 17.12 -4.15
CA ALA A 357 -9.20 17.98 -3.92
C ALA A 357 -8.16 17.72 -5.01
N ARG A 358 -7.41 18.74 -5.37
CA ARG A 358 -6.28 18.59 -6.31
C ARG A 358 -5.08 19.34 -5.77
N GLY A 359 -3.89 18.97 -6.25
CA GLY A 359 -2.64 19.51 -5.74
C GLY A 359 -2.48 21.00 -5.98
N ALA A 360 -1.73 21.64 -5.09
CA ALA A 360 -1.50 23.09 -5.18
C ALA A 360 -0.21 23.46 -4.46
N VAL A 361 0.34 24.60 -4.87
CA VAL A 361 1.49 25.22 -4.22
C VAL A 361 1.07 26.60 -3.75
N PHE A 362 1.34 26.91 -2.50
CA PHE A 362 1.02 28.20 -1.88
C PHE A 362 2.26 28.86 -1.36
N GLY A 363 2.23 30.18 -1.27
CA GLY A 363 3.30 30.95 -0.65
C GLY A 363 4.43 31.36 -1.59
N LEU A 364 4.20 31.31 -2.90
CA LEU A 364 5.23 31.70 -3.86
C LEU A 364 5.48 33.20 -3.80
N THR A 365 6.75 33.56 -3.67
CA THR A 365 7.23 34.92 -3.81
C THR A 365 8.40 34.91 -4.78
N ARG A 366 8.85 36.08 -5.18
CA ARG A 366 9.91 36.14 -6.19
C ARG A 366 11.22 35.47 -5.74
N GLY A 367 11.46 35.39 -4.45
CA GLY A 367 12.67 34.76 -3.92
C GLY A 367 12.62 33.26 -3.76
N VAL A 368 11.51 32.63 -4.13
CA VAL A 368 11.39 31.17 -4.02
C VAL A 368 12.18 30.49 -5.12
N LYS A 369 13.03 29.56 -4.74
CA LYS A 369 13.86 28.77 -5.66
C LYS A 369 13.34 27.35 -5.76
N ALA A 370 13.87 26.60 -6.74
CA ALA A 370 13.55 25.18 -6.86
C ALA A 370 13.86 24.41 -5.57
N ASP A 371 14.93 24.78 -4.87
CA ASP A 371 15.31 24.14 -3.61
C ASP A 371 14.20 24.25 -2.57
N HIS A 372 13.54 25.41 -2.50
CA HIS A 372 12.42 25.61 -1.59
C HIS A 372 11.24 24.70 -1.94
N LEU A 373 10.98 24.55 -3.25
CA LEU A 373 9.89 23.68 -3.69
C LEU A 373 10.19 22.21 -3.37
N ILE A 374 11.44 21.79 -3.59
CA ILE A 374 11.86 20.43 -3.27
C ILE A 374 11.71 20.17 -1.78
N ARG A 375 12.15 21.13 -0.96
CA ARG A 375 12.03 21.00 0.49
C ARG A 375 10.55 20.94 0.91
N ALA A 376 9.72 21.81 0.36
CA ALA A 376 8.28 21.81 0.68
C ALA A 376 7.62 20.47 0.30
N THR A 377 8.11 19.84 -0.76
CA THR A 377 7.62 18.54 -1.19
C THR A 377 7.91 17.48 -0.12
N LEU A 378 9.15 17.45 0.39
CA LEU A 378 9.48 16.50 1.46
C LEU A 378 8.69 16.82 2.74
N GLU A 379 8.57 18.12 3.07
CA GLU A 379 7.81 18.50 4.25
C GLU A 379 6.35 18.06 4.16
N SER A 380 5.77 18.08 2.95
CA SER A 380 4.36 17.68 2.77
C SER A 380 4.11 16.24 3.21
N ILE A 381 5.09 15.37 3.01
CA ILE A 381 4.96 13.98 3.44
C ILE A 381 4.83 13.93 4.97
N ALA A 382 5.67 14.69 5.65
CA ALA A 382 5.65 14.72 7.11
C ALA A 382 4.38 15.37 7.66
N TYR A 383 3.89 16.42 7.02
CA TYR A 383 2.65 17.08 7.46
C TYR A 383 1.45 16.13 7.33
N GLN A 384 1.37 15.41 6.21
CA GLN A 384 0.27 14.46 5.99
C GLN A 384 0.31 13.35 7.04
N THR A 385 1.51 12.89 7.39
CA THR A 385 1.67 11.89 8.44
C THR A 385 1.17 12.43 9.77
N ARG A 386 1.45 13.70 10.08
CA ARG A 386 0.92 14.30 11.31
C ARG A 386 -0.60 14.36 11.32
N ASP A 387 -1.21 14.68 10.17
CA ASP A 387 -2.68 14.67 10.08
C ASP A 387 -3.25 13.33 10.52
N VAL A 388 -2.66 12.26 10.02
CA VAL A 388 -3.12 10.90 10.33
C VAL A 388 -2.81 10.54 11.78
N LEU A 389 -1.62 10.84 12.24
CA LEU A 389 -1.22 10.49 13.61
C LEU A 389 -2.08 11.22 14.64
N ASP A 390 -2.41 12.49 14.39
CA ASP A 390 -3.29 13.24 15.29
C ASP A 390 -4.66 12.57 15.38
N ALA A 391 -5.22 12.12 14.25
CA ALA A 391 -6.48 11.38 14.24
C ALA A 391 -6.38 10.07 15.01
N MET A 392 -5.27 9.38 14.82
CA MET A 392 -5.04 8.08 15.46
C MET A 392 -4.94 8.23 16.98
N GLN A 393 -4.26 9.27 17.45
CA GLN A 393 -4.14 9.54 18.87
C GLN A 393 -5.49 9.89 19.49
N ARG A 394 -6.32 10.65 18.77
CA ARG A 394 -7.68 10.97 19.26
C ARG A 394 -8.51 9.70 19.38
N ASP A 395 -8.46 8.82 18.39
CA ASP A 395 -9.24 7.58 18.44
C ASP A 395 -8.74 6.64 19.54
N ALA A 396 -7.43 6.59 19.75
CA ALA A 396 -6.84 5.72 20.78
C ALA A 396 -6.98 6.29 22.19
N GLY A 397 -7.17 7.61 22.30
CA GLY A 397 -7.20 8.27 23.60
C GLY A 397 -5.86 8.35 24.29
N GLU A 398 -4.78 8.17 23.53
CA GLU A 398 -3.43 8.16 24.08
C GLU A 398 -2.48 8.85 23.12
N ARG A 399 -1.41 9.41 23.67
CA ARG A 399 -0.33 9.98 22.87
C ARG A 399 0.72 8.92 22.59
N LEU A 400 1.10 8.76 21.34
CA LEU A 400 2.17 7.82 20.97
C LEU A 400 3.51 8.37 21.39
N ARG A 401 4.36 7.48 21.93
CA ARG A 401 5.68 7.87 22.44
C ARG A 401 6.74 7.85 21.36
N ALA A 402 6.55 7.05 20.32
CA ALA A 402 7.51 6.91 19.23
C ALA A 402 6.79 6.44 17.99
N LEU A 403 7.35 6.83 16.84
CA LEU A 403 6.87 6.33 15.56
C LEU A 403 7.95 5.45 14.96
N ARG A 404 7.63 4.19 14.68
CA ARG A 404 8.53 3.30 13.96
C ARG A 404 8.24 3.42 12.47
N VAL A 405 9.30 3.51 11.67
CA VAL A 405 9.17 3.80 10.25
C VAL A 405 9.87 2.73 9.42
N ASP A 406 9.39 2.53 8.20
CA ASP A 406 10.06 1.69 7.22
C ASP A 406 9.68 2.18 5.82
N GLY A 407 10.16 1.48 4.81
CA GLY A 407 9.93 1.86 3.42
C GLY A 407 11.11 2.61 2.84
N GLY A 408 11.06 2.82 1.53
CA GLY A 408 12.21 3.39 0.82
C GLY A 408 12.57 4.81 1.21
N ALA A 409 11.59 5.64 1.54
CA ALA A 409 11.85 7.04 1.82
C ALA A 409 12.50 7.28 3.19
N VAL A 410 12.55 6.26 4.06
CA VAL A 410 13.13 6.48 5.41
C VAL A 410 14.64 6.67 5.37
N ALA A 411 15.29 6.36 4.26
CA ALA A 411 16.72 6.63 4.09
C ALA A 411 17.02 8.14 4.10
N ASN A 412 16.02 8.97 3.81
CA ASN A 412 16.16 10.41 3.75
C ASN A 412 16.21 10.99 5.17
N ASN A 413 17.40 11.40 5.60
CA ASN A 413 17.58 11.90 6.97
C ASN A 413 16.87 13.23 7.20
N PHE A 414 16.76 14.07 6.17
CA PHE A 414 16.02 15.33 6.31
C PHE A 414 14.55 15.04 6.59
N LEU A 415 13.97 14.12 5.83
CA LEU A 415 12.56 13.77 6.01
C LEU A 415 12.31 13.20 7.41
N MET A 416 13.19 12.31 7.88
CA MET A 416 13.02 11.69 9.19
C MET A 416 13.13 12.72 10.32
N GLN A 417 14.10 13.65 10.22
CA GLN A 417 14.24 14.70 11.23
C GLN A 417 13.06 15.66 11.21
N PHE A 418 12.62 16.06 10.02
CA PHE A 418 11.47 16.94 9.92
C PHE A 418 10.20 16.25 10.44
N GLN A 419 10.09 14.94 10.20
CA GLN A 419 8.96 14.18 10.71
C GLN A 419 8.93 14.22 12.24
N ALA A 420 10.09 14.00 12.88
CA ALA A 420 10.16 14.08 14.34
C ALA A 420 9.81 15.49 14.81
N ASP A 421 10.32 16.50 14.11
CA ASP A 421 10.08 17.90 14.46
C ASP A 421 8.59 18.25 14.40
N ILE A 422 7.92 17.85 13.32
CA ILE A 422 6.53 18.27 13.13
C ILE A 422 5.55 17.44 13.97
N LEU A 423 5.95 16.22 14.34
CA LEU A 423 5.15 15.40 15.25
C LEU A 423 5.36 15.77 16.72
N GLY A 424 6.54 16.27 17.06
CA GLY A 424 6.93 16.40 18.44
C GLY A 424 7.13 15.07 19.11
N THR A 425 7.49 14.04 18.34
CA THR A 425 7.59 12.65 18.76
C THR A 425 8.82 12.04 18.12
N ARG A 426 9.51 11.19 18.85
CA ARG A 426 10.72 10.57 18.29
C ARG A 426 10.36 9.59 17.19
N VAL A 427 11.22 9.52 16.18
CA VAL A 427 11.09 8.63 15.04
C VAL A 427 12.21 7.61 15.10
N GLU A 428 11.85 6.32 15.03
CA GLU A 428 12.79 5.21 15.17
C GLU A 428 12.92 4.49 13.83
N ARG A 429 14.13 4.51 13.27
CA ARG A 429 14.43 3.86 11.99
C ARG A 429 15.15 2.55 12.24
N PRO A 430 14.66 1.42 11.71
CA PRO A 430 15.31 0.13 11.95
C PRO A 430 16.49 -0.10 11.02
N VAL A 431 17.34 -1.06 11.41
CA VAL A 431 18.42 -1.55 10.53
C VAL A 431 17.82 -2.18 9.29
N MET A 432 16.85 -3.09 9.47
CA MET A 432 16.15 -3.75 8.37
C MET A 432 15.02 -2.85 7.88
N ARG A 433 15.18 -2.28 6.70
CA ARG A 433 14.20 -1.35 6.11
C ARG A 433 13.20 -2.04 5.19
N GLU A 434 13.42 -3.31 4.89
CA GLU A 434 12.56 -4.09 3.99
C GLU A 434 11.56 -4.92 4.80
N THR A 435 10.94 -4.29 5.79
CA THR A 435 10.07 -5.02 6.72
C THR A 435 8.81 -5.56 6.06
N THR A 436 8.30 -4.85 5.05
CA THR A 436 7.13 -5.34 4.32
C THR A 436 7.46 -6.63 3.55
N ALA A 437 8.58 -6.61 2.83
CA ALA A 437 9.01 -7.79 2.09
C ALA A 437 9.35 -8.95 3.04
N LEU A 438 10.03 -8.65 4.15
CA LEU A 438 10.35 -9.69 5.13
C LEU A 438 9.09 -10.28 5.73
N GLY A 439 8.06 -9.45 5.96
CA GLY A 439 6.78 -9.95 6.46
C GLY A 439 6.15 -10.96 5.52
N ALA A 440 6.15 -10.66 4.22
CA ALA A 440 5.64 -11.60 3.23
C ALA A 440 6.46 -12.89 3.20
N ALA A 441 7.79 -12.74 3.24
CA ALA A 441 8.68 -13.90 3.27
C ALA A 441 8.45 -14.73 4.53
N TYR A 442 8.28 -14.07 5.67
CA TYR A 442 8.04 -14.77 6.94
C TYR A 442 6.76 -15.61 6.88
N LEU A 443 5.67 -15.01 6.39
CA LEU A 443 4.40 -15.75 6.34
C LEU A 443 4.49 -16.94 5.39
N ALA A 444 5.18 -16.77 4.26
CA ALA A 444 5.38 -17.88 3.32
C ALA A 444 6.28 -18.95 3.93
N GLY A 445 7.36 -18.54 4.57
CA GLY A 445 8.29 -19.49 5.20
C GLY A 445 7.66 -20.23 6.36
N LEU A 446 6.82 -19.53 7.12
CA LEU A 446 6.08 -20.17 8.22
C LEU A 446 5.12 -21.23 7.66
N ALA A 447 4.41 -20.91 6.59
CA ALA A 447 3.41 -21.82 6.01
C ALA A 447 4.03 -23.12 5.52
N CYS A 448 5.27 -23.09 5.05
CA CYS A 448 5.95 -24.28 4.54
C CYS A 448 6.95 -24.89 5.52
N GLY A 449 7.05 -24.32 6.73
CA GLY A 449 7.93 -24.86 7.76
C GLY A 449 9.39 -24.45 7.67
N PHE A 450 9.70 -23.46 6.83
CA PHE A 450 11.07 -22.94 6.71
C PHE A 450 11.51 -22.25 8.00
N TRP A 451 10.62 -21.45 8.59
CA TRP A 451 10.77 -20.86 9.92
C TRP A 451 9.66 -21.41 10.81
N SER A 452 9.95 -21.56 12.09
CA SER A 452 8.98 -22.10 13.04
C SER A 452 8.26 -21.00 13.83
N SER A 453 8.88 -19.83 13.99
CA SER A 453 8.27 -18.75 14.75
C SER A 453 8.91 -17.40 14.42
N LEU A 454 8.22 -16.33 14.82
CA LEU A 454 8.73 -14.98 14.67
C LEU A 454 10.01 -14.75 15.49
N ASP A 455 10.22 -15.54 16.53
CA ASP A 455 11.43 -15.40 17.37
C ASP A 455 12.70 -15.54 16.55
N GLU A 456 12.67 -16.32 15.49
CA GLU A 456 13.85 -16.50 14.64
C GLU A 456 14.23 -15.24 13.90
N LEU A 457 13.33 -14.25 13.83
CA LEU A 457 13.55 -13.01 13.11
C LEU A 457 13.74 -11.79 14.02
N LYS A 458 13.83 -12.00 15.33
CA LYS A 458 13.92 -10.90 16.31
C LYS A 458 15.14 -10.00 16.10
N SER A 459 16.25 -10.56 15.61
CA SER A 459 17.45 -9.77 15.38
C SER A 459 17.26 -8.70 14.32
N LYS A 460 16.19 -8.82 13.50
CA LYS A 460 15.92 -7.86 12.43
C LYS A 460 15.12 -6.64 12.91
N ALA A 461 14.69 -6.63 14.16
CA ALA A 461 13.90 -5.53 14.73
C ALA A 461 14.75 -4.46 15.40
N VAL A 462 16.08 -4.50 15.22
CA VAL A 462 17.02 -3.58 15.87
C VAL A 462 16.87 -2.17 15.29
N ILE A 463 16.82 -1.17 16.18
CA ILE A 463 16.77 0.24 15.78
C ILE A 463 18.17 0.71 15.40
N GLU A 464 18.30 1.29 14.22
CA GLU A 464 19.57 1.83 13.74
C GLU A 464 19.77 3.27 14.19
N ARG A 465 18.72 4.08 14.17
CA ARG A 465 18.82 5.49 14.50
C ARG A 465 17.50 6.01 15.05
N VAL A 466 17.62 6.92 16.02
CA VAL A 466 16.47 7.63 16.60
C VAL A 466 16.59 9.10 16.27
N PHE A 467 15.51 9.70 15.78
CA PHE A 467 15.46 11.14 15.50
C PHE A 467 14.58 11.78 16.56
N GLU A 468 15.19 12.60 17.41
CA GLU A 468 14.45 13.33 18.44
C GLU A 468 14.00 14.68 17.89
N PRO A 469 12.83 15.18 18.31
CA PRO A 469 12.42 16.51 17.87
C PRO A 469 13.44 17.59 18.26
N GLU A 470 13.76 18.45 17.30
CA GLU A 470 14.69 19.56 17.52
C GLU A 470 14.01 20.91 17.40
N CYS A 471 12.74 20.94 17.02
CA CYS A 471 11.96 22.15 16.79
C CYS A 471 11.11 22.42 18.03
N ASP A 472 11.05 23.67 18.51
CA ASP A 472 10.22 23.97 19.66
C ASP A 472 8.72 23.96 19.28
N GLU A 473 7.86 23.87 20.29
CA GLU A 473 6.43 23.72 20.09
C GLU A 473 5.82 24.93 19.35
N PRO A 474 6.14 26.19 19.71
CA PRO A 474 5.54 27.29 18.97
C PRO A 474 5.84 27.27 17.49
N ARG A 475 7.08 26.95 17.10
CA ARG A 475 7.46 26.86 15.69
C ARG A 475 6.75 25.68 15.01
N ARG A 476 6.72 24.55 15.68
CA ARG A 476 6.03 23.35 15.16
C ARG A 476 4.57 23.67 14.84
N GLU A 477 3.87 24.29 15.80
CA GLU A 477 2.45 24.54 15.61
C GLU A 477 2.20 25.62 14.57
N LYS A 478 3.10 26.59 14.43
CA LYS A 478 2.99 27.61 13.40
C LYS A 478 3.12 26.99 12.01
N LEU A 479 4.11 26.11 11.84
CA LEU A 479 4.32 25.43 10.56
C LEU A 479 3.11 24.58 10.21
N TYR A 480 2.61 23.83 11.19
CA TYR A 480 1.47 22.94 10.96
C TYR A 480 0.18 23.72 10.66
N ALA A 481 -0.03 24.86 11.32
CA ALA A 481 -1.19 25.70 11.04
C ALA A 481 -1.16 26.17 9.58
N GLY A 482 0.01 26.51 9.06
CA GLY A 482 0.15 26.88 7.65
C GLY A 482 -0.20 25.73 6.73
N TRP A 483 0.21 24.52 7.09
CA TRP A 483 -0.15 23.33 6.33
C TRP A 483 -1.66 23.13 6.30
N LYS A 484 -2.32 23.24 7.43
CA LYS A 484 -3.77 23.03 7.51
C LYS A 484 -4.53 24.07 6.67
N LYS A 485 -4.04 25.31 6.68
CA LYS A 485 -4.62 26.36 5.85
C LYS A 485 -4.46 26.00 4.37
N ALA A 486 -3.27 25.52 3.97
CA ALA A 486 -3.02 25.14 2.58
C ALA A 486 -3.96 24.00 2.15
N VAL A 487 -4.11 22.99 2.98
CA VAL A 487 -4.98 21.86 2.68
C VAL A 487 -6.42 22.34 2.44
N GLU A 488 -6.93 23.22 3.31
CA GLU A 488 -8.32 23.69 3.17
C GLU A 488 -8.53 24.40 1.83
N ARG A 489 -7.52 25.07 1.30
CA ARG A 489 -7.63 25.76 0.02
C ARG A 489 -7.70 24.83 -1.18
N THR A 490 -7.30 23.56 -1.02
CA THR A 490 -7.32 22.58 -2.11
C THR A 490 -8.59 21.75 -2.14
N ARG A 491 -9.39 21.79 -1.08
CA ARG A 491 -10.52 20.88 -0.96
C ARG A 491 -11.62 21.26 -1.93
N GLY A 492 -12.23 20.22 -2.52
CA GLY A 492 -13.35 20.40 -3.43
C GLY A 492 -12.99 21.14 -4.73
N TRP A 493 -11.74 21.12 -5.12
CA TRP A 493 -11.28 21.86 -6.31
C TRP A 493 -11.93 21.38 -7.58
N ASP A 494 -12.00 20.06 -7.76
CA ASP A 494 -12.57 19.43 -8.95
C ASP A 494 -14.05 19.20 -8.67
N ASP A 495 -14.91 19.81 -9.48
CA ASP A 495 -16.35 19.67 -9.30
C ASP A 495 -16.94 18.48 -10.07
N GLY A 496 -16.09 17.70 -10.70
CA GLY A 496 -16.51 16.54 -11.46
C GLY A 496 -16.90 16.85 -12.90
N GLU A 497 -16.67 18.07 -13.33
CA GLU A 497 -17.04 18.50 -14.68
C GLU A 497 -15.81 18.66 -15.61
N LEU A 498 -14.59 18.44 -15.10
CA LEU A 498 -13.36 18.59 -15.90
C LEU A 498 -12.92 17.31 -16.56
#